data_5faa782823a285024ad4eee0762d1bf6
#
_entry.id   5faa782823a285024ad4eee0762d1bf6
#
_cell.length_a   1.000
_cell.length_b   1.000
_cell.length_c   1.000
_cell.angle_alpha   90.00
_cell.angle_beta   90.00
_cell.angle_gamma   90.00
#
_symmetry.space_group_name_H-M   'P 1'
#
loop_
_entity.id
_entity.type
_entity.pdbx_description
1 polymer ?
#
loop_
_entity_poly.entity_id
_entity_poly.type
_entity_poly.pdbx_seq_one_letter_code
_entity_poly.pdbx_strand_id
1 'polypeptide(L)'
;MQRKTKTAKKRSAGKVGKAAARKAPARKSAAGRPAARSAAAQRALGQRAREIARLLAAEYPDAHCMLDHRSPFELLVATILAAQCTDERVNMVTPELFHRFPTPAAMAAADIRELEALIRSTGFFHNKAKSIKGAATELDGRFREGFPRTIEALLTLPGVGRKTANVILGVCFDTPAIVVDTHFRRVTQRIGIARSDDPDEIEREVAALLPPDGWTGFSHAVTFHGRRCCAARKPDHARCPVAHLCDSRDI
;
A
#
# COMPACT_ATOMS: atom_id res chain seq x y z
N MET A 1 -34.06 2.94 -76.10
CA MET A 1 -34.11 4.43 -76.01
C MET A 1 -33.42 4.83 -74.74
N GLN A 2 -32.18 5.28 -74.83
CA GLN A 2 -31.69 6.62 -74.54
C GLN A 2 -32.05 7.11 -73.16
N ARG A 3 -31.14 7.60 -72.32
CA ARG A 3 -29.91 8.37 -72.47
C ARG A 3 -29.05 8.34 -71.15
N LYS A 4 -27.77 8.44 -71.41
CA LYS A 4 -26.72 8.75 -70.43
C LYS A 4 -26.91 10.13 -69.82
N THR A 5 -26.48 10.33 -68.54
CA THR A 5 -25.66 11.51 -68.16
C THR A 5 -24.75 11.21 -67.03
N LYS A 6 -23.48 11.50 -67.28
CA LYS A 6 -22.33 11.58 -66.28
C LYS A 6 -22.40 12.90 -65.52
N THR A 7 -22.03 12.94 -64.28
CA THR A 7 -21.33 14.10 -63.68
C THR A 7 -20.55 13.63 -62.40
N ALA A 8 -19.31 13.53 -62.48
CA ALA A 8 -18.26 14.43 -62.01
C ALA A 8 -18.03 14.42 -60.48
N LYS A 9 -17.04 13.71 -60.12
CA LYS A 9 -16.02 13.75 -59.05
C LYS A 9 -15.81 15.13 -58.42
N LYS A 10 -15.99 15.23 -57.07
CA LYS A 10 -15.30 16.23 -56.25
C LYS A 10 -14.53 15.51 -55.11
N ARG A 11 -13.21 15.52 -55.23
CA ARG A 11 -12.26 15.18 -54.20
C ARG A 11 -12.26 16.34 -53.18
N SER A 12 -12.53 16.06 -51.89
CA SER A 12 -12.23 16.99 -50.84
C SER A 12 -11.04 16.45 -50.02
N ALA A 13 -10.02 17.29 -49.98
CA ALA A 13 -8.75 17.01 -49.31
C ALA A 13 -8.91 16.77 -47.83
N GLY A 14 -8.25 15.72 -47.31
CA GLY A 14 -8.16 15.42 -45.91
C GLY A 14 -7.38 16.49 -45.14
N LYS A 15 -8.00 17.03 -44.12
CA LYS A 15 -7.30 17.79 -43.09
C LYS A 15 -6.58 16.81 -42.17
N VAL A 16 -5.25 16.80 -42.26
CA VAL A 16 -4.36 16.17 -41.30
C VAL A 16 -4.52 16.91 -39.97
N GLY A 17 -5.18 16.26 -39.00
CA GLY A 17 -5.28 16.75 -37.63
C GLY A 17 -3.93 16.66 -36.95
N LYS A 18 -3.37 17.80 -36.55
CA LYS A 18 -2.19 17.91 -35.69
C LYS A 18 -2.45 17.18 -34.38
N ALA A 19 -1.69 16.12 -34.11
CA ALA A 19 -1.64 15.47 -32.82
C ALA A 19 -1.15 16.48 -31.76
N ALA A 20 -2.01 16.80 -30.80
CA ALA A 20 -1.64 17.63 -29.66
C ALA A 20 -0.69 16.83 -28.76
N ALA A 21 0.56 17.26 -28.68
CA ALA A 21 1.54 16.74 -27.74
C ALA A 21 1.02 16.94 -26.30
N ARG A 22 0.70 15.83 -25.62
CA ARG A 22 0.40 15.84 -24.19
C ARG A 22 1.67 16.32 -23.45
N LYS A 23 1.61 17.52 -22.88
CA LYS A 23 2.62 18.01 -21.95
C LYS A 23 2.74 17.04 -20.77
N ALA A 24 3.94 16.52 -20.57
CA ALA A 24 4.29 15.77 -19.37
C ALA A 24 4.03 16.64 -18.12
N PRO A 25 3.54 16.06 -17.00
CA PRO A 25 3.34 16.84 -15.80
C PRO A 25 4.69 17.41 -15.33
N ALA A 26 4.72 18.72 -15.05
CA ALA A 26 5.89 19.41 -14.53
C ALA A 26 6.38 18.68 -13.26
N ARG A 27 7.66 18.28 -13.26
CA ARG A 27 8.38 17.85 -12.07
C ARG A 27 8.22 18.94 -11.01
N LYS A 28 7.50 18.61 -9.92
CA LYS A 28 7.47 19.47 -8.74
C LYS A 28 8.91 19.64 -8.27
N SER A 29 9.33 20.88 -8.12
CA SER A 29 10.65 21.30 -7.66
C SER A 29 11.03 20.52 -6.40
N ALA A 30 12.25 19.99 -6.38
CA ALA A 30 12.87 19.40 -5.21
C ALA A 30 12.85 20.42 -4.06
N ALA A 31 11.95 20.23 -3.11
CA ALA A 31 12.08 20.86 -1.80
C ALA A 31 13.42 20.37 -1.25
N GLY A 32 14.30 21.32 -0.88
CA GLY A 32 15.67 21.04 -0.47
C GLY A 32 15.71 19.94 0.60
N ARG A 33 16.57 18.93 0.41
CA ARG A 33 16.80 17.87 1.41
C ARG A 33 17.11 18.55 2.74
N PRO A 34 16.38 18.22 3.82
CA PRO A 34 16.68 18.80 5.13
C PRO A 34 18.13 18.51 5.49
N ALA A 35 18.81 19.52 6.08
CA ALA A 35 20.21 19.40 6.47
C ALA A 35 20.45 18.14 7.30
N ALA A 36 21.54 17.42 7.03
CA ALA A 36 21.92 16.22 7.75
C ALA A 36 22.04 16.53 9.26
N ARG A 37 21.41 15.71 10.11
CA ARG A 37 21.55 15.81 11.55
C ARG A 37 22.98 15.49 11.97
N SER A 38 23.48 16.16 13.02
CA SER A 38 24.76 15.77 13.62
C SER A 38 24.70 14.33 14.17
N ALA A 39 25.85 13.65 14.29
CA ALA A 39 25.91 12.29 14.79
C ALA A 39 25.32 12.18 16.23
N ALA A 40 25.50 13.21 17.07
CA ALA A 40 24.90 13.27 18.41
C ALA A 40 23.36 13.37 18.34
N ALA A 41 22.83 14.25 17.49
CA ALA A 41 21.39 14.40 17.28
C ALA A 41 20.76 13.12 16.68
N GLN A 42 21.46 12.41 15.80
CA GLN A 42 21.00 11.15 15.24
C GLN A 42 20.94 10.04 16.31
N ARG A 43 21.94 9.95 17.19
CA ARG A 43 21.93 9.01 18.32
C ARG A 43 20.79 9.30 19.31
N ALA A 44 20.59 10.56 19.68
CA ALA A 44 19.49 10.97 20.57
C ALA A 44 18.12 10.64 19.96
N LEU A 45 17.94 10.89 18.64
CA LEU A 45 16.71 10.52 17.93
C LEU A 45 16.49 9.00 17.92
N GLY A 46 17.54 8.20 17.71
CA GLY A 46 17.46 6.74 17.76
C GLY A 46 17.09 6.21 19.15
N GLN A 47 17.60 6.81 20.23
CA GLN A 47 17.19 6.48 21.59
C GLN A 47 15.72 6.80 21.83
N ARG A 48 15.27 8.00 21.42
CA ARG A 48 13.86 8.42 21.51
C ARG A 48 12.95 7.49 20.69
N ALA A 49 13.33 7.13 19.47
CA ALA A 49 12.56 6.22 18.61
C ALA A 49 12.39 4.83 19.26
N ARG A 50 13.45 4.28 19.85
CA ARG A 50 13.37 2.99 20.57
C ARG A 50 12.47 3.05 21.80
N GLU A 51 12.51 4.14 22.55
CA GLU A 51 11.62 4.32 23.72
C GLU A 51 10.15 4.46 23.26
N ILE A 52 9.88 5.22 22.20
CA ILE A 52 8.55 5.30 21.57
C ILE A 52 8.08 3.90 21.13
N ALA A 53 8.93 3.14 20.48
CA ALA A 53 8.59 1.78 20.03
C ALA A 53 8.23 0.87 21.21
N ARG A 54 9.01 0.92 22.29
CA ARG A 54 8.75 0.16 23.53
C ARG A 54 7.40 0.53 24.16
N LEU A 55 7.10 1.83 24.27
CA LEU A 55 5.86 2.33 24.87
C LEU A 55 4.64 1.96 24.02
N LEU A 56 4.74 2.10 22.70
CA LEU A 56 3.65 1.72 21.80
C LEU A 56 3.41 0.20 21.76
N ALA A 57 4.45 -0.61 21.83
CA ALA A 57 4.32 -2.07 21.95
C ALA A 57 3.66 -2.49 23.27
N ALA A 58 3.94 -1.79 24.37
CA ALA A 58 3.30 -2.04 25.66
C ALA A 58 1.83 -1.61 25.68
N GLU A 59 1.49 -0.51 25.01
CA GLU A 59 0.10 0.02 24.93
C GLU A 59 -0.77 -0.82 23.97
N TYR A 60 -0.17 -1.36 22.91
CA TYR A 60 -0.89 -2.13 21.88
C TYR A 60 -0.31 -3.54 21.70
N PRO A 61 -0.36 -4.39 22.75
CA PRO A 61 0.17 -5.76 22.67
C PRO A 61 -0.62 -6.63 21.67
N ASP A 62 -1.84 -6.22 21.34
CA ASP A 62 -2.74 -6.83 20.36
C ASP A 62 -2.55 -6.31 18.94
N ALA A 63 -1.56 -5.44 18.68
CA ALA A 63 -1.36 -4.87 17.35
C ALA A 63 -0.87 -5.92 16.33
N HIS A 64 -1.67 -6.13 15.31
CA HIS A 64 -1.43 -7.12 14.25
C HIS A 64 -2.00 -6.67 12.90
N CYS A 65 -1.83 -7.47 11.87
CA CYS A 65 -2.52 -7.28 10.58
C CYS A 65 -4.02 -7.56 10.74
N MET A 66 -4.86 -6.55 10.45
CA MET A 66 -6.32 -6.65 10.60
C MET A 66 -7.03 -7.39 9.46
N LEU A 67 -6.31 -7.76 8.40
CA LEU A 67 -6.86 -8.53 7.29
C LEU A 67 -6.84 -10.03 7.63
N ASP A 68 -8.01 -10.67 7.63
CA ASP A 68 -8.14 -12.11 7.85
C ASP A 68 -7.52 -12.90 6.72
N HIS A 69 -6.65 -13.85 7.05
CA HIS A 69 -5.95 -14.69 6.08
C HIS A 69 -5.44 -15.99 6.72
N ARG A 70 -5.29 -17.04 5.92
CA ARG A 70 -4.74 -18.34 6.32
C ARG A 70 -3.46 -18.67 5.57
N SER A 71 -3.13 -17.89 4.54
CA SER A 71 -1.96 -18.11 3.69
C SER A 71 -1.42 -16.78 3.13
N PRO A 72 -0.17 -16.75 2.64
CA PRO A 72 0.37 -15.59 1.93
C PRO A 72 -0.44 -15.19 0.70
N PHE A 73 -1.05 -16.17 0.00
CA PHE A 73 -1.94 -15.90 -1.12
C PHE A 73 -3.21 -15.16 -0.68
N GLU A 74 -3.86 -15.61 0.39
CA GLU A 74 -5.04 -14.95 0.93
C GLU A 74 -4.71 -13.53 1.40
N LEU A 75 -3.57 -13.33 2.09
CA LEU A 75 -3.14 -12.00 2.50
C LEU A 75 -2.85 -11.08 1.31
N LEU A 76 -2.22 -11.59 0.25
CA LEU A 76 -1.99 -10.83 -0.98
C LEU A 76 -3.31 -10.33 -1.58
N VAL A 77 -4.28 -11.21 -1.76
CA VAL A 77 -5.60 -10.88 -2.31
C VAL A 77 -6.32 -9.87 -1.39
N ALA A 78 -6.35 -10.12 -0.08
CA ALA A 78 -6.96 -9.22 0.90
C ALA A 78 -6.30 -7.82 0.86
N THR A 79 -4.97 -7.75 0.75
CA THR A 79 -4.26 -6.46 0.67
C THR A 79 -4.55 -5.69 -0.62
N ILE A 80 -4.70 -6.38 -1.76
CA ILE A 80 -5.16 -5.75 -3.01
C ILE A 80 -6.59 -5.21 -2.84
N LEU A 81 -7.46 -5.96 -2.18
CA LEU A 81 -8.83 -5.52 -1.89
C LEU A 81 -8.89 -4.34 -0.93
N ALA A 82 -7.96 -4.22 0.02
CA ALA A 82 -7.89 -3.15 1.00
C ALA A 82 -7.49 -1.78 0.41
N ALA A 83 -7.05 -1.72 -0.85
CA ALA A 83 -6.78 -0.43 -1.51
C ALA A 83 -8.05 0.45 -1.55
N GLN A 84 -8.04 1.55 -0.79
CA GLN A 84 -9.18 2.47 -0.60
C GLN A 84 -10.47 1.77 -0.12
N CYS A 85 -10.32 0.74 0.73
CA CYS A 85 -11.41 0.01 1.36
C CYS A 85 -11.04 -0.25 2.83
N THR A 86 -12.03 -0.39 3.71
CA THR A 86 -11.78 -0.72 5.12
C THR A 86 -11.47 -2.20 5.28
N ASP A 87 -10.67 -2.53 6.30
CA ASP A 87 -10.30 -3.91 6.60
C ASP A 87 -11.56 -4.77 6.91
N GLU A 88 -12.53 -4.20 7.65
CA GLU A 88 -13.80 -4.86 7.96
C GLU A 88 -14.58 -5.23 6.69
N ARG A 89 -14.62 -4.33 5.70
CA ARG A 89 -15.31 -4.62 4.44
C ARG A 89 -14.59 -5.71 3.66
N VAL A 90 -13.27 -5.72 3.67
CA VAL A 90 -12.47 -6.78 3.04
C VAL A 90 -12.76 -8.12 3.72
N ASN A 91 -12.72 -8.16 5.06
CA ASN A 91 -12.96 -9.39 5.84
C ASN A 91 -14.40 -9.93 5.69
N MET A 92 -15.37 -9.07 5.33
CA MET A 92 -16.74 -9.53 4.97
C MET A 92 -16.81 -10.20 3.60
N VAL A 93 -15.92 -9.86 2.68
CA VAL A 93 -15.94 -10.33 1.28
C VAL A 93 -15.07 -11.56 1.08
N THR A 94 -13.92 -11.61 1.74
CA THR A 94 -12.89 -12.64 1.51
C THR A 94 -13.32 -14.07 1.84
N PRO A 95 -14.19 -14.37 2.83
CA PRO A 95 -14.61 -15.75 3.10
C PRO A 95 -15.29 -16.43 1.90
N GLU A 96 -16.25 -15.75 1.26
CA GLU A 96 -16.93 -16.29 0.08
C GLU A 96 -16.00 -16.35 -1.13
N LEU A 97 -15.15 -15.34 -1.30
CA LEU A 97 -14.14 -15.29 -2.36
C LEU A 97 -13.18 -16.50 -2.28
N PHE A 98 -12.65 -16.79 -1.10
CA PHE A 98 -11.72 -17.91 -0.91
C PHE A 98 -12.41 -19.28 -0.85
N HIS A 99 -13.69 -19.33 -0.45
CA HIS A 99 -14.49 -20.54 -0.61
C HIS A 99 -14.63 -20.91 -2.10
N ARG A 100 -14.91 -19.92 -2.95
CA ARG A 100 -15.11 -20.11 -4.39
C ARG A 100 -13.79 -20.33 -5.15
N PHE A 101 -12.72 -19.63 -4.76
CA PHE A 101 -11.40 -19.66 -5.41
C PHE A 101 -10.28 -19.87 -4.38
N PRO A 102 -10.12 -21.09 -3.83
CA PRO A 102 -9.23 -21.36 -2.70
C PRO A 102 -7.74 -21.37 -3.04
N THR A 103 -7.38 -21.41 -4.32
CA THR A 103 -5.98 -21.51 -4.77
C THR A 103 -5.64 -20.48 -5.84
N PRO A 104 -4.35 -20.17 -6.05
CA PRO A 104 -3.93 -19.35 -7.18
C PRO A 104 -4.44 -19.89 -8.53
N ALA A 105 -4.38 -21.20 -8.76
CA ALA A 105 -4.87 -21.83 -9.98
C ALA A 105 -6.37 -21.60 -10.19
N ALA A 106 -7.20 -21.81 -9.15
CA ALA A 106 -8.64 -21.58 -9.20
C ALA A 106 -8.96 -20.09 -9.47
N MET A 107 -8.26 -19.18 -8.81
CA MET A 107 -8.41 -17.73 -8.99
C MET A 107 -7.96 -17.26 -10.39
N ALA A 108 -6.87 -17.82 -10.91
CA ALA A 108 -6.39 -17.54 -12.26
C ALA A 108 -7.38 -18.01 -13.35
N ALA A 109 -8.04 -19.16 -13.13
CA ALA A 109 -9.05 -19.71 -14.03
C ALA A 109 -10.43 -19.03 -13.92
N ALA A 110 -10.68 -18.23 -12.87
CA ALA A 110 -11.97 -17.63 -12.59
C ALA A 110 -12.51 -16.79 -13.76
N ASP A 111 -13.83 -16.82 -14.00
CA ASP A 111 -14.47 -15.82 -14.85
C ASP A 111 -14.33 -14.43 -14.22
N ILE A 112 -13.88 -13.46 -15.01
CA ILE A 112 -13.60 -12.12 -14.50
C ILE A 112 -14.87 -11.43 -13.96
N ARG A 113 -16.04 -11.72 -14.56
CA ARG A 113 -17.32 -11.13 -14.14
C ARG A 113 -17.80 -11.72 -12.81
N GLU A 114 -17.56 -13.02 -12.59
CA GLU A 114 -17.85 -13.69 -11.32
C GLU A 114 -16.96 -13.10 -10.21
N LEU A 115 -15.66 -12.94 -10.47
CA LEU A 115 -14.74 -12.31 -9.53
C LEU A 115 -15.14 -10.86 -9.21
N GLU A 116 -15.47 -10.06 -10.23
CA GLU A 116 -15.96 -8.69 -10.06
C GLU A 116 -17.26 -8.62 -9.23
N ALA A 117 -18.20 -9.55 -9.44
CA ALA A 117 -19.44 -9.60 -8.68
C ALA A 117 -19.18 -9.83 -7.18
N LEU A 118 -18.32 -10.79 -6.83
CA LEU A 118 -17.96 -11.12 -5.45
C LEU A 118 -17.29 -9.95 -4.72
N ILE A 119 -16.36 -9.24 -5.37
CA ILE A 119 -15.59 -8.17 -4.74
C ILE A 119 -16.20 -6.76 -4.93
N ARG A 120 -17.37 -6.64 -5.54
CA ARG A 120 -17.98 -5.36 -5.95
C ARG A 120 -18.05 -4.34 -4.82
N SER A 121 -18.39 -4.78 -3.61
CA SER A 121 -18.56 -3.89 -2.45
C SER A 121 -17.24 -3.28 -1.94
N THR A 122 -16.08 -3.74 -2.41
CA THR A 122 -14.77 -3.18 -2.02
C THR A 122 -14.39 -1.92 -2.81
N GLY A 123 -15.17 -1.51 -3.81
CA GLY A 123 -14.86 -0.39 -4.71
C GLY A 123 -13.72 -0.68 -5.68
N PHE A 124 -13.63 0.08 -6.78
CA PHE A 124 -12.60 -0.09 -7.83
C PHE A 124 -12.46 -1.55 -8.33
N PHE A 125 -13.54 -2.32 -8.22
CA PHE A 125 -13.55 -3.77 -8.36
C PHE A 125 -13.06 -4.27 -9.72
N HIS A 126 -13.25 -3.55 -10.81
CA HIS A 126 -12.71 -3.92 -12.13
C HIS A 126 -11.18 -3.98 -12.15
N ASN A 127 -10.51 -2.97 -11.57
CA ASN A 127 -9.05 -2.94 -11.50
C ASN A 127 -8.52 -3.97 -10.48
N LYS A 128 -9.20 -4.12 -9.35
CA LYS A 128 -8.86 -5.11 -8.33
C LYS A 128 -9.00 -6.53 -8.86
N ALA A 129 -10.09 -6.86 -9.56
CA ALA A 129 -10.28 -8.17 -10.18
C ALA A 129 -9.17 -8.50 -11.20
N LYS A 130 -8.81 -7.54 -12.06
CA LYS A 130 -7.69 -7.71 -13.00
C LYS A 130 -6.36 -7.95 -12.27
N SER A 131 -6.08 -7.17 -11.23
CA SER A 131 -4.87 -7.32 -10.42
C SER A 131 -4.81 -8.67 -9.72
N ILE A 132 -5.89 -9.08 -9.05
CA ILE A 132 -6.00 -10.36 -8.36
C ILE A 132 -5.83 -11.53 -9.32
N LYS A 133 -6.57 -11.53 -10.44
CA LYS A 133 -6.46 -12.57 -11.46
C LYS A 133 -5.05 -12.64 -12.06
N GLY A 134 -4.44 -11.49 -12.36
CA GLY A 134 -3.08 -11.40 -12.88
C GLY A 134 -2.05 -11.91 -11.87
N ALA A 135 -2.14 -11.51 -10.60
CA ALA A 135 -1.26 -12.01 -9.54
C ALA A 135 -1.42 -13.52 -9.34
N ALA A 136 -2.64 -14.02 -9.36
CA ALA A 136 -2.92 -15.45 -9.26
C ALA A 136 -2.33 -16.24 -10.45
N THR A 137 -2.39 -15.69 -11.67
CA THR A 137 -1.77 -16.30 -12.86
C THR A 137 -0.25 -16.38 -12.73
N GLU A 138 0.41 -15.33 -12.25
CA GLU A 138 1.85 -15.34 -11.98
C GLU A 138 2.23 -16.36 -10.90
N LEU A 139 1.41 -16.46 -9.84
CA LEU A 139 1.65 -17.42 -8.76
C LEU A 139 1.46 -18.88 -9.23
N ASP A 140 0.46 -19.17 -10.06
CA ASP A 140 0.23 -20.52 -10.60
C ASP A 140 1.27 -20.89 -11.68
N GLY A 141 1.79 -19.90 -12.39
CA GLY A 141 2.82 -20.10 -13.42
C GLY A 141 4.24 -20.04 -12.85
N ARG A 142 4.79 -18.83 -12.81
CA ARG A 142 6.20 -18.56 -12.47
C ARG A 142 6.57 -18.91 -11.02
N PHE A 143 5.64 -18.82 -10.08
CA PHE A 143 5.87 -19.08 -8.65
C PHE A 143 5.18 -20.36 -8.15
N ARG A 144 4.90 -21.32 -9.05
CA ARG A 144 4.19 -22.56 -8.71
C ARG A 144 4.89 -23.41 -7.66
N GLU A 145 6.24 -23.39 -7.64
CA GLU A 145 7.04 -24.14 -6.67
C GLU A 145 7.14 -23.48 -5.29
N GLY A 146 6.72 -22.22 -5.17
CA GLY A 146 6.73 -21.51 -3.91
C GLY A 146 6.34 -20.05 -4.03
N PHE A 147 5.68 -19.53 -3.01
CA PHE A 147 5.30 -18.14 -2.95
C PHE A 147 6.55 -17.23 -2.89
N PRO A 148 6.59 -16.09 -3.64
CA PRO A 148 7.76 -15.21 -3.66
C PRO A 148 8.01 -14.58 -2.27
N ARG A 149 9.28 -14.63 -1.83
CA ARG A 149 9.73 -14.19 -0.49
C ARG A 149 10.71 -13.03 -0.51
N THR A 150 10.86 -12.36 -1.65
CA THR A 150 11.68 -11.16 -1.76
C THR A 150 10.85 -9.99 -2.28
N ILE A 151 11.26 -8.77 -1.92
CA ILE A 151 10.54 -7.57 -2.33
C ILE A 151 10.52 -7.42 -3.86
N GLU A 152 11.64 -7.74 -4.51
CA GLU A 152 11.79 -7.66 -5.96
C GLU A 152 10.83 -8.61 -6.67
N ALA A 153 10.72 -9.86 -6.20
CA ALA A 153 9.82 -10.84 -6.75
C ALA A 153 8.35 -10.45 -6.53
N LEU A 154 7.99 -9.97 -5.33
CA LEU A 154 6.64 -9.52 -5.03
C LEU A 154 6.21 -8.31 -5.87
N LEU A 155 7.11 -7.35 -6.12
CA LEU A 155 6.83 -6.18 -6.94
C LEU A 155 6.57 -6.51 -8.42
N THR A 156 6.89 -7.72 -8.88
CA THR A 156 6.54 -8.16 -10.24
C THR A 156 5.09 -8.59 -10.38
N LEU A 157 4.39 -8.84 -9.26
CA LEU A 157 3.00 -9.27 -9.28
C LEU A 157 2.05 -8.10 -9.58
N PRO A 158 1.06 -8.28 -10.48
CA PRO A 158 0.05 -7.25 -10.75
C PRO A 158 -0.67 -6.77 -9.49
N GLY A 159 -0.76 -5.45 -9.31
CA GLY A 159 -1.43 -4.85 -8.15
C GLY A 159 -0.63 -4.84 -6.85
N VAL A 160 0.61 -5.29 -6.88
CA VAL A 160 1.52 -5.30 -5.72
C VAL A 160 2.47 -4.10 -5.79
N GLY A 161 2.31 -3.18 -4.86
CA GLY A 161 3.26 -2.11 -4.61
C GLY A 161 4.14 -2.42 -3.40
N ARG A 162 5.11 -1.53 -3.10
CA ARG A 162 6.05 -1.68 -1.98
C ARG A 162 5.35 -1.93 -0.65
N LYS A 163 4.29 -1.16 -0.33
CA LYS A 163 3.50 -1.37 0.88
C LYS A 163 2.94 -2.79 0.98
N THR A 164 2.33 -3.31 -0.10
CA THR A 164 1.77 -4.66 -0.14
C THR A 164 2.86 -5.72 0.04
N ALA A 165 4.01 -5.55 -0.62
CA ALA A 165 5.15 -6.45 -0.47
C ALA A 165 5.64 -6.48 0.98
N ASN A 166 5.81 -5.32 1.63
CA ASN A 166 6.23 -5.21 3.02
C ASN A 166 5.23 -5.86 4.00
N VAL A 167 3.91 -5.71 3.77
CA VAL A 167 2.90 -6.41 4.57
C VAL A 167 3.07 -7.92 4.50
N ILE A 168 3.21 -8.46 3.29
CA ILE A 168 3.35 -9.91 3.07
C ILE A 168 4.65 -10.45 3.70
N LEU A 169 5.76 -9.76 3.48
CA LEU A 169 7.07 -10.16 4.01
C LEU A 169 7.06 -10.16 5.54
N GLY A 170 6.55 -9.10 6.16
CA GLY A 170 6.52 -8.97 7.62
C GLY A 170 5.53 -9.90 8.30
N VAL A 171 4.36 -10.15 7.70
CA VAL A 171 3.28 -10.91 8.33
C VAL A 171 3.42 -12.42 8.09
N CYS A 172 3.80 -12.83 6.88
CA CYS A 172 3.81 -14.24 6.50
C CYS A 172 5.19 -14.90 6.54
N PHE A 173 6.28 -14.11 6.54
CA PHE A 173 7.63 -14.65 6.38
C PHE A 173 8.60 -14.16 7.45
N ASP A 174 8.12 -13.47 8.48
CA ASP A 174 8.94 -12.88 9.56
C ASP A 174 10.16 -12.09 9.02
N THR A 175 10.03 -11.59 7.79
CA THR A 175 11.06 -10.75 7.18
C THR A 175 10.86 -9.32 7.67
N PRO A 176 11.86 -8.70 8.32
CA PRO A 176 11.73 -7.35 8.85
C PRO A 176 11.26 -6.36 7.77
N ALA A 177 10.11 -5.74 8.00
CA ALA A 177 9.51 -4.81 7.05
C ALA A 177 8.80 -3.66 7.76
N ILE A 178 8.97 -2.45 7.25
CA ILE A 178 8.23 -1.27 7.69
C ILE A 178 7.09 -1.02 6.72
N VAL A 179 5.87 -1.00 7.24
CA VAL A 179 4.65 -0.74 6.46
C VAL A 179 4.26 0.72 6.63
N VAL A 180 4.49 1.53 5.60
CA VAL A 180 4.13 2.95 5.61
C VAL A 180 2.74 3.15 5.00
N ASP A 181 1.72 3.21 5.87
CA ASP A 181 0.37 3.61 5.50
C ASP A 181 0.09 5.08 5.88
N THR A 182 -1.13 5.55 5.69
CA THR A 182 -1.52 6.93 6.02
C THR A 182 -1.48 7.21 7.52
N HIS A 183 -1.74 6.22 8.37
CA HIS A 183 -1.63 6.34 9.83
C HIS A 183 -0.18 6.37 10.25
N PHE A 184 0.63 5.43 9.77
CA PHE A 184 2.06 5.37 10.04
C PHE A 184 2.76 6.67 9.65
N ARG A 185 2.55 7.17 8.41
CA ARG A 185 3.12 8.43 7.96
C ARG A 185 2.75 9.57 8.91
N ARG A 186 1.45 9.77 9.19
CA ARG A 186 0.99 10.85 10.05
C ARG A 186 1.59 10.79 11.44
N VAL A 187 1.57 9.60 12.05
CA VAL A 187 2.07 9.42 13.42
C VAL A 187 3.57 9.65 13.48
N THR A 188 4.36 9.03 12.59
CA THR A 188 5.83 9.15 12.59
C THR A 188 6.30 10.58 12.32
N GLN A 189 5.57 11.34 11.49
CA GLN A 189 5.82 12.75 11.29
C GLN A 189 5.49 13.58 12.53
N ARG A 190 4.33 13.35 13.18
CA ARG A 190 3.92 14.07 14.40
C ARG A 190 4.86 13.83 15.57
N ILE A 191 5.28 12.61 15.78
CA ILE A 191 6.25 12.30 16.85
C ILE A 191 7.70 12.69 16.48
N GLY A 192 7.95 13.16 15.26
CA GLY A 192 9.22 13.73 14.80
C GLY A 192 10.31 12.71 14.45
N ILE A 193 9.98 11.43 14.25
CA ILE A 193 10.96 10.42 13.82
C ILE A 193 11.08 10.33 12.29
N ALA A 194 10.06 10.77 11.53
CA ALA A 194 10.12 10.93 10.08
C ALA A 194 9.81 12.38 9.68
N ARG A 195 10.34 12.82 8.54
CA ARG A 195 10.16 14.19 8.02
C ARG A 195 9.65 14.22 6.58
N SER A 196 9.93 13.18 5.81
CA SER A 196 9.53 13.08 4.41
C SER A 196 8.03 12.87 4.27
N ASP A 197 7.47 13.28 3.13
CA ASP A 197 6.13 12.91 2.69
C ASP A 197 6.12 11.67 1.79
N ASP A 198 7.28 11.27 1.29
CA ASP A 198 7.47 10.10 0.44
C ASP A 198 7.53 8.83 1.31
N PRO A 199 6.67 7.82 1.05
CA PRO A 199 6.63 6.60 1.85
C PRO A 199 7.95 5.82 1.87
N ASP A 200 8.69 5.79 0.76
CA ASP A 200 9.96 5.06 0.67
C ASP A 200 11.07 5.78 1.45
N GLU A 201 11.03 7.11 1.51
CA GLU A 201 11.92 7.89 2.37
C GLU A 201 11.57 7.71 3.86
N ILE A 202 10.28 7.73 4.22
CA ILE A 202 9.81 7.47 5.60
C ILE A 202 10.29 6.10 6.08
N GLU A 203 10.14 5.06 5.24
CA GLU A 203 10.63 3.71 5.52
C GLU A 203 12.12 3.75 5.86
N ARG A 204 12.94 4.42 5.03
CA ARG A 204 14.40 4.54 5.26
C ARG A 204 14.75 5.35 6.50
N GLU A 205 14.05 6.47 6.74
CA GLU A 205 14.26 7.30 7.93
C GLU A 205 14.00 6.51 9.22
N VAL A 206 12.90 5.75 9.27
CA VAL A 206 12.54 4.95 10.45
C VAL A 206 13.44 3.73 10.59
N ALA A 207 13.76 3.03 9.50
CA ALA A 207 14.68 1.90 9.49
C ALA A 207 16.07 2.26 10.04
N ALA A 208 16.54 3.48 9.79
CA ALA A 208 17.82 3.95 10.34
C ALA A 208 17.82 4.21 11.85
N LEU A 209 16.65 4.17 12.52
CA LEU A 209 16.48 4.47 13.95
C LEU A 209 16.20 3.24 14.81
N LEU A 210 15.62 2.21 14.22
CA LEU A 210 15.14 1.01 14.91
C LEU A 210 15.87 -0.24 14.42
N PRO A 211 16.10 -1.23 15.29
CA PRO A 211 16.64 -2.52 14.88
C PRO A 211 15.60 -3.28 14.03
N PRO A 212 16.07 -4.08 13.04
CA PRO A 212 15.19 -4.73 12.08
C PRO A 212 14.13 -5.66 12.68
N ASP A 213 14.46 -6.39 13.72
CA ASP A 213 13.58 -7.31 14.43
C ASP A 213 12.31 -6.65 15.02
N GLY A 214 12.36 -5.34 15.24
CA GLY A 214 11.22 -4.55 15.71
C GLY A 214 10.34 -3.92 14.64
N TRP A 215 10.71 -3.94 13.36
CA TRP A 215 10.08 -3.12 12.31
C TRP A 215 8.61 -3.46 12.07
N THR A 216 8.28 -4.74 11.92
CA THR A 216 6.90 -5.18 11.66
C THR A 216 5.99 -4.87 12.84
N GLY A 217 6.39 -5.22 14.05
CA GLY A 217 5.64 -4.92 15.27
C GLY A 217 5.45 -3.42 15.49
N PHE A 218 6.49 -2.62 15.28
CA PHE A 218 6.40 -1.16 15.36
C PHE A 218 5.42 -0.60 14.32
N SER A 219 5.41 -1.12 13.09
CA SER A 219 4.47 -0.68 12.06
C SER A 219 3.01 -0.92 12.47
N HIS A 220 2.71 -2.08 13.05
CA HIS A 220 1.38 -2.39 13.57
C HIS A 220 1.01 -1.48 14.75
N ALA A 221 1.89 -1.34 15.75
CA ALA A 221 1.64 -0.53 16.93
C ALA A 221 1.40 0.95 16.56
N VAL A 222 2.18 1.51 15.64
CA VAL A 222 2.00 2.89 15.13
C VAL A 222 0.67 3.04 14.39
N THR A 223 0.28 2.05 13.58
CA THR A 223 -1.01 2.08 12.87
C THR A 223 -2.18 2.03 13.86
N PHE A 224 -2.09 1.17 14.88
CA PHE A 224 -3.09 1.09 15.95
C PHE A 224 -3.17 2.39 16.75
N HIS A 225 -2.03 2.96 17.12
CA HIS A 225 -1.98 4.26 17.77
C HIS A 225 -2.62 5.36 16.92
N GLY A 226 -2.37 5.36 15.62
CA GLY A 226 -2.97 6.30 14.69
C GLY A 226 -4.49 6.16 14.55
N ARG A 227 -5.02 4.96 14.73
CA ARG A 227 -6.47 4.67 14.69
C ARG A 227 -7.15 5.00 16.02
N ARG A 228 -6.54 4.64 17.17
CA ARG A 228 -7.16 4.65 18.50
C ARG A 228 -6.90 5.93 19.31
N CYS A 229 -5.76 6.59 19.09
CA CYS A 229 -5.31 7.73 19.90
C CYS A 229 -4.92 8.95 19.05
N CYS A 230 -3.92 8.80 18.17
CA CYS A 230 -3.40 9.91 17.36
C CYS A 230 -4.26 10.12 16.08
N ALA A 231 -5.56 10.43 16.24
CA ALA A 231 -6.48 10.65 15.14
C ALA A 231 -6.06 11.83 14.23
N ALA A 232 -6.49 11.84 12.95
CA ALA A 232 -6.13 12.88 12.00
C ALA A 232 -6.62 14.28 12.45
N ARG A 233 -7.87 14.30 12.96
CA ARG A 233 -8.50 15.49 13.55
C ARG A 233 -8.60 15.30 15.04
N LYS A 234 -8.24 16.05 15.94
CA LYS A 234 -8.36 15.92 17.41
C LYS A 234 -7.65 14.68 17.96
N PRO A 235 -6.32 14.63 17.92
CA PRO A 235 -5.55 13.59 18.60
C PRO A 235 -5.81 13.68 20.13
N ASP A 236 -5.90 12.52 20.79
CA ASP A 236 -6.11 12.45 22.24
C ASP A 236 -4.76 12.49 22.97
N HIS A 237 -4.24 13.69 23.16
CA HIS A 237 -2.95 13.90 23.82
C HIS A 237 -2.98 13.53 25.30
N ALA A 238 -4.14 13.62 25.96
CA ALA A 238 -4.28 13.29 27.38
C ALA A 238 -4.09 11.79 27.64
N ARG A 239 -4.47 10.94 26.70
CA ARG A 239 -4.33 9.48 26.78
C ARG A 239 -3.12 8.92 25.99
N CYS A 240 -2.36 9.81 25.35
CA CYS A 240 -1.27 9.37 24.47
C CYS A 240 -0.06 8.89 25.29
N PRO A 241 0.34 7.60 25.18
CA PRO A 241 1.45 7.04 25.97
C PRO A 241 2.81 7.66 25.62
N VAL A 242 2.92 8.30 24.46
CA VAL A 242 4.15 8.91 23.94
C VAL A 242 4.09 10.45 23.89
N ALA A 243 3.08 11.09 24.52
CA ALA A 243 2.91 12.54 24.48
C ALA A 243 4.17 13.30 24.91
N HIS A 244 4.84 12.84 25.96
CA HIS A 244 6.06 13.45 26.52
C HIS A 244 7.28 13.34 25.58
N LEU A 245 7.24 12.48 24.56
CA LEU A 245 8.27 12.30 23.53
C LEU A 245 7.86 12.86 22.16
N CYS A 246 6.65 13.46 22.06
CA CYS A 246 6.07 13.88 20.79
C CYS A 246 6.42 15.34 20.47
N ASP A 247 6.89 15.60 19.22
CA ASP A 247 7.19 16.97 18.77
C ASP A 247 5.91 17.79 18.53
N SER A 248 4.74 17.14 18.41
CA SER A 248 3.43 17.77 18.13
C SER A 248 2.44 17.69 19.28
N ARG A 249 2.91 17.58 20.53
CA ARG A 249 2.01 17.45 21.70
C ARG A 249 1.11 18.66 21.98
N ASP A 250 1.51 19.82 21.49
CA ASP A 250 0.86 21.10 21.78
C ASP A 250 0.03 21.64 20.58
N ILE A 251 -0.34 20.76 19.60
CA ILE A 251 -1.10 21.13 18.40
C ILE A 251 -2.57 20.80 18.56
#